data_0806f031cfe78173b0532acb91b463e1
#
_entry.id   0806f031cfe78173b0532acb91b463e1
#
_cell.length_a   1.000
_cell.length_b   1.000
_cell.length_c   1.000
_cell.angle_alpha   90.00
_cell.angle_beta   90.00
_cell.angle_gamma   90.00
#
_symmetry.space_group_name_H-M   'P 1'
#
loop_
_entity.id
_entity.type
_entity.pdbx_description
1 polymer ?
#
loop_
_entity_poly.entity_id
_entity_poly.type
_entity_poly.pdbx_seq_one_letter_code
_entity_poly.pdbx_strand_id
1 'polypeptide(L)'
;AHITRGGRVQDVEDGLSEFPHVVINQARVHDYYLEKMHRSPRRLAPDYGLRFLDLNIDESRPYPVEVRLAHGDADSRVETINARYVVGCDGARSAVRRSVNLKLEGESANQAWGVMDVLAVTSFPDVRYKVVVRSASEGNALIIPREGGYLFRLYLELDQLAPDERIANKQVEASDLIAAAQRIFSPYTFDVKEVAWWSVYEIGQRLCRKFDDVPEDEVATRAPRVFICGDACHTHSPKAGQGMNVSMGDAFNLGWKLAAVLSGRAEPRLLHTYSAERQAIAADLIEFDRHWAKRFSERPKTDSASDGDAMAAAEFQRYFTQHGRFTAGTAFRYAHSSVVGDDKYQHLATGFEIGTRFHSAPVVRLCDAKPVHLGHKVKADG
;
A
#
# COMPACT_ATOMS: atom_id res chain seq x y z
N ALA A 1 -9.79 33.20 10.08
CA ALA A 1 -9.43 32.40 8.91
C ALA A 1 -10.70 31.82 8.30
N HIS A 2 -10.78 31.80 6.98
CA HIS A 2 -11.92 31.19 6.29
C HIS A 2 -11.40 29.96 5.55
N ILE A 3 -12.09 28.80 5.70
CA ILE A 3 -11.85 27.65 4.85
C ILE A 3 -12.72 27.82 3.60
N THR A 4 -12.09 27.85 2.43
CA THR A 4 -12.77 27.92 1.13
C THR A 4 -12.63 26.60 0.40
N ARG A 5 -13.66 26.21 -0.35
CA ARG A 5 -13.60 25.00 -1.19
C ARG A 5 -12.83 25.32 -2.47
N GLY A 6 -11.65 24.73 -2.64
CA GLY A 6 -10.79 24.92 -3.82
C GLY A 6 -11.29 24.13 -5.06
N GLY A 7 -12.02 23.05 -4.87
CA GLY A 7 -12.57 22.23 -5.95
C GLY A 7 -13.04 20.86 -5.51
N ARG A 8 -13.63 20.11 -6.43
CA ARG A 8 -14.03 18.71 -6.26
C ARG A 8 -13.51 17.90 -7.44
N VAL A 9 -12.87 16.79 -7.16
CA VAL A 9 -12.28 15.91 -8.17
C VAL A 9 -12.90 14.53 -8.02
N GLN A 10 -13.16 13.87 -9.15
CA GLN A 10 -13.52 12.46 -9.16
C GLN A 10 -12.30 11.61 -8.84
N ASP A 11 -12.45 10.64 -7.96
CA ASP A 11 -11.32 9.82 -7.47
C ASP A 11 -10.85 8.83 -8.54
N VAL A 12 -11.77 8.21 -9.27
CA VAL A 12 -11.50 7.24 -10.34
C VAL A 12 -12.31 7.59 -11.58
N GLU A 13 -11.67 7.52 -12.74
CA GLU A 13 -12.31 7.71 -14.04
C GLU A 13 -13.40 6.67 -14.29
N ASP A 14 -14.53 7.09 -14.85
CA ASP A 14 -15.63 6.19 -15.20
C ASP A 14 -15.17 5.13 -16.22
N GLY A 15 -15.62 3.91 -16.00
CA GLY A 15 -15.34 2.78 -16.91
C GLY A 15 -14.01 2.07 -16.70
N LEU A 16 -13.14 2.52 -15.78
CA LEU A 16 -11.89 1.83 -15.46
C LEU A 16 -12.10 0.50 -14.72
N SER A 17 -13.17 0.38 -13.95
CA SER A 17 -13.51 -0.83 -13.20
C SER A 17 -15.00 -0.97 -13.06
N GLU A 18 -15.51 -2.21 -13.05
CA GLU A 18 -16.88 -2.54 -12.67
C GLU A 18 -17.16 -2.29 -11.18
N PHE A 19 -16.09 -2.30 -10.37
CA PHE A 19 -16.19 -2.11 -8.94
C PHE A 19 -15.78 -0.69 -8.56
N PRO A 20 -16.63 0.01 -7.79
CA PRO A 20 -16.30 1.34 -7.31
C PRO A 20 -15.12 1.29 -6.33
N HIS A 21 -14.45 2.41 -6.19
CA HIS A 21 -13.52 2.64 -5.09
C HIS A 21 -14.27 2.55 -3.76
N VAL A 22 -13.71 1.85 -2.79
CA VAL A 22 -14.29 1.72 -1.45
C VAL A 22 -13.28 2.12 -0.39
N VAL A 23 -13.75 2.73 0.67
CA VAL A 23 -12.99 2.94 1.90
C VAL A 23 -13.35 1.84 2.86
N ILE A 24 -12.39 1.03 3.25
CA ILE A 24 -12.59 -0.11 4.13
C ILE A 24 -11.56 -0.14 5.26
N ASN A 25 -11.96 -0.61 6.42
CA ASN A 25 -11.05 -0.87 7.52
C ASN A 25 -10.12 -2.04 7.18
N GLN A 26 -8.81 -1.86 7.42
CA GLN A 26 -7.81 -2.92 7.19
C GLN A 26 -8.12 -4.19 8.01
N ALA A 27 -8.66 -4.05 9.23
CA ALA A 27 -9.09 -5.18 10.04
C ALA A 27 -10.18 -6.02 9.34
N ARG A 28 -11.11 -5.39 8.59
CA ARG A 28 -12.12 -6.13 7.80
C ARG A 28 -11.50 -6.93 6.67
N VAL A 29 -10.50 -6.37 6.00
CA VAL A 29 -9.76 -7.11 4.96
C VAL A 29 -9.06 -8.31 5.58
N HIS A 30 -8.44 -8.14 6.74
CA HIS A 30 -7.83 -9.22 7.51
C HIS A 30 -8.86 -10.30 7.90
N ASP A 31 -10.03 -9.92 8.41
CA ASP A 31 -11.12 -10.85 8.74
C ASP A 31 -11.52 -11.71 7.53
N TYR A 32 -11.64 -11.11 6.34
CA TYR A 32 -11.98 -11.86 5.11
C TYR A 32 -10.91 -12.89 4.74
N TYR A 33 -9.63 -12.57 4.92
CA TYR A 33 -8.56 -13.55 4.71
C TYR A 33 -8.59 -14.68 5.74
N LEU A 34 -8.81 -14.39 7.02
CA LEU A 34 -8.97 -15.39 8.08
C LEU A 34 -10.15 -16.31 7.82
N GLU A 35 -11.28 -15.74 7.40
CA GLU A 35 -12.47 -16.51 7.03
C GLU A 35 -12.17 -17.42 5.81
N LYS A 36 -11.46 -16.91 4.80
CA LYS A 36 -11.05 -17.71 3.63
C LYS A 36 -10.11 -18.84 4.01
N MET A 37 -9.16 -18.61 4.89
CA MET A 37 -8.27 -19.63 5.45
C MET A 37 -9.08 -20.71 6.18
N HIS A 38 -9.97 -20.32 7.06
CA HIS A 38 -10.81 -21.25 7.82
C HIS A 38 -11.74 -22.09 6.93
N ARG A 39 -12.24 -21.50 5.82
CA ARG A 39 -13.07 -22.21 4.83
C ARG A 39 -12.28 -23.06 3.84
N SER A 40 -10.93 -23.04 3.91
CA SER A 40 -10.11 -23.91 3.06
C SER A 40 -10.33 -25.38 3.38
N PRO A 41 -10.05 -26.33 2.44
CA PRO A 41 -10.21 -27.76 2.70
C PRO A 41 -9.46 -28.27 3.93
N ARG A 42 -8.34 -27.64 4.28
CA ARG A 42 -7.53 -27.96 5.47
C ARG A 42 -7.89 -27.12 6.69
N ARG A 43 -8.89 -26.23 6.61
CA ARG A 43 -9.30 -25.32 7.69
C ARG A 43 -8.12 -24.62 8.33
N LEU A 44 -7.33 -23.94 7.49
CA LEU A 44 -6.13 -23.24 7.93
C LEU A 44 -6.47 -22.18 8.97
N ALA A 45 -5.61 -22.07 9.96
CA ALA A 45 -5.62 -21.00 10.96
C ALA A 45 -4.19 -20.51 11.18
N PRO A 46 -3.98 -19.24 11.52
CA PRO A 46 -2.66 -18.75 11.87
C PRO A 46 -2.26 -19.22 13.27
N ASP A 47 -0.98 -19.52 13.44
CA ASP A 47 -0.38 -19.79 14.74
C ASP A 47 0.12 -18.47 15.33
N TYR A 48 -0.52 -18.02 16.40
CA TYR A 48 -0.16 -16.79 17.12
C TYR A 48 0.87 -17.06 18.23
N GLY A 49 1.51 -15.98 18.68
CA GLY A 49 2.49 -16.05 19.78
C GLY A 49 3.82 -16.69 19.39
N LEU A 50 4.11 -16.75 18.10
CA LEU A 50 5.38 -17.20 17.54
C LEU A 50 6.18 -16.02 17.02
N ARG A 51 7.43 -15.88 17.47
CA ARG A 51 8.34 -14.83 17.03
C ARG A 51 9.47 -15.44 16.22
N PHE A 52 9.67 -14.94 15.01
CA PHE A 52 10.79 -15.32 14.15
C PHE A 52 12.13 -14.90 14.80
N LEU A 53 13.08 -15.82 14.85
CA LEU A 53 14.44 -15.57 15.33
C LEU A 53 15.42 -15.43 14.19
N ASP A 54 15.60 -16.49 13.44
CA ASP A 54 16.50 -16.59 12.29
C ASP A 54 16.09 -17.71 11.35
N LEU A 55 16.79 -17.80 10.22
CA LEU A 55 16.69 -18.91 9.28
C LEU A 55 18.07 -19.28 8.72
N ASN A 56 18.17 -20.52 8.25
CA ASN A 56 19.29 -21.04 7.50
C ASN A 56 18.81 -21.75 6.24
N ILE A 57 19.56 -21.63 5.13
CA ILE A 57 19.21 -22.26 3.85
C ILE A 57 20.25 -23.34 3.54
N ASP A 58 19.77 -24.58 3.34
CA ASP A 58 20.57 -25.73 2.95
C ASP A 58 19.89 -26.44 1.78
N GLU A 59 20.30 -26.13 0.56
CA GLU A 59 19.73 -26.66 -0.69
C GLU A 59 19.88 -28.20 -0.84
N SER A 60 20.69 -28.85 -0.02
CA SER A 60 20.83 -30.30 -0.03
C SER A 60 19.61 -31.03 0.57
N ARG A 61 18.76 -30.32 1.30
CA ARG A 61 17.60 -30.87 2.01
C ARG A 61 16.31 -30.81 1.21
N PRO A 62 15.37 -31.74 1.38
CA PRO A 62 14.03 -31.69 0.75
C PRO A 62 13.21 -30.45 1.18
N TYR A 63 13.46 -29.93 2.39
CA TYR A 63 12.92 -28.70 2.93
C TYR A 63 14.12 -27.79 3.27
N PRO A 64 14.59 -27.00 2.31
CA PRO A 64 15.90 -26.34 2.39
C PRO A 64 15.96 -25.20 3.40
N VAL A 65 14.84 -24.64 3.85
CA VAL A 65 14.83 -23.51 4.77
C VAL A 65 14.49 -23.99 6.17
N GLU A 66 15.48 -23.91 7.06
CA GLU A 66 15.31 -24.15 8.50
C GLU A 66 14.99 -22.81 9.17
N VAL A 67 13.83 -22.72 9.84
CA VAL A 67 13.33 -21.52 10.51
C VAL A 67 13.27 -21.77 12.00
N ARG A 68 13.84 -20.88 12.79
CA ARG A 68 13.75 -20.89 14.25
C ARG A 68 12.75 -19.88 14.75
N LEU A 69 11.83 -20.34 15.59
CA LEU A 69 10.73 -19.56 16.17
C LEU A 69 10.78 -19.64 17.70
N ALA A 70 10.57 -18.52 18.37
CA ALA A 70 10.40 -18.49 19.82
C ALA A 70 8.90 -18.41 20.18
N HIS A 71 8.50 -19.15 21.20
CA HIS A 71 7.17 -19.10 21.79
C HIS A 71 7.09 -18.01 22.86
N GLY A 72 6.15 -17.07 22.70
CA GLY A 72 5.94 -15.97 23.65
C GLY A 72 7.08 -14.94 23.67
N ASP A 73 7.06 -14.06 24.65
CA ASP A 73 8.00 -12.95 24.77
C ASP A 73 9.34 -13.33 25.46
N ALA A 74 9.36 -14.45 26.19
CA ALA A 74 10.48 -14.81 27.08
C ALA A 74 11.52 -15.74 26.45
N ASP A 75 11.47 -16.05 25.14
CA ASP A 75 12.38 -16.96 24.41
C ASP A 75 12.59 -18.35 25.07
N SER A 76 11.68 -18.72 25.98
CA SER A 76 11.85 -19.89 26.85
C SER A 76 11.71 -21.23 26.10
N ARG A 77 11.10 -21.21 24.93
CA ARG A 77 10.94 -22.39 24.07
C ARG A 77 11.17 -22.01 22.62
N VAL A 78 12.20 -22.59 22.01
CA VAL A 78 12.50 -22.44 20.58
C VAL A 78 12.00 -23.66 19.84
N GLU A 79 11.30 -23.42 18.74
CA GLU A 79 10.85 -24.43 17.79
C GLU A 79 11.57 -24.25 16.46
N THR A 80 11.93 -25.36 15.82
CA THR A 80 12.53 -25.38 14.48
C THR A 80 11.57 -25.99 13.47
N ILE A 81 11.31 -25.24 12.40
CA ILE A 81 10.45 -25.68 11.30
C ILE A 81 11.28 -25.73 10.01
N ASN A 82 11.18 -26.85 9.28
CA ASN A 82 11.78 -26.96 7.95
C ASN A 82 10.74 -26.70 6.87
N ALA A 83 11.01 -25.75 5.97
CA ALA A 83 10.09 -25.31 4.94
C ALA A 83 10.74 -25.35 3.54
N ARG A 84 9.91 -25.46 2.50
CA ARG A 84 10.37 -25.32 1.11
C ARG A 84 10.60 -23.87 0.76
N TYR A 85 9.74 -23.00 1.28
CA TYR A 85 9.75 -21.55 1.07
C TYR A 85 9.35 -20.82 2.34
N VAL A 86 9.88 -19.61 2.52
CA VAL A 86 9.52 -18.70 3.61
C VAL A 86 9.11 -17.36 3.01
N VAL A 87 8.04 -16.77 3.53
CA VAL A 87 7.57 -15.44 3.13
C VAL A 87 7.52 -14.55 4.36
N GLY A 88 8.41 -13.56 4.41
CA GLY A 88 8.45 -12.54 5.45
C GLY A 88 7.46 -11.40 5.17
N CYS A 89 6.34 -11.37 5.91
CA CYS A 89 5.38 -10.28 5.92
C CYS A 89 5.44 -9.52 7.25
N ASP A 90 6.63 -9.41 7.83
CA ASP A 90 6.90 -8.99 9.20
C ASP A 90 7.22 -7.49 9.33
N GLY A 91 6.79 -6.69 8.32
CA GLY A 91 6.71 -5.25 8.37
C GLY A 91 8.04 -4.51 8.22
N ALA A 92 8.01 -3.20 8.43
CA ALA A 92 9.13 -2.30 8.16
C ALA A 92 10.43 -2.67 8.91
N ARG A 93 10.30 -3.33 10.07
CA ARG A 93 11.43 -3.82 10.88
C ARG A 93 11.72 -5.30 10.66
N SER A 94 11.37 -5.84 9.50
CA SER A 94 11.45 -7.26 9.14
C SER A 94 12.76 -7.93 9.62
N ALA A 95 12.60 -9.00 10.38
CA ALA A 95 13.69 -9.86 10.79
C ALA A 95 14.06 -10.85 9.67
N VAL A 96 13.07 -11.30 8.90
CA VAL A 96 13.29 -12.15 7.71
C VAL A 96 14.15 -11.43 6.68
N ARG A 97 13.86 -10.16 6.38
CA ARG A 97 14.70 -9.33 5.49
C ARG A 97 16.17 -9.30 5.95
N ARG A 98 16.39 -9.07 7.25
CA ARG A 98 17.75 -9.03 7.80
C ARG A 98 18.48 -10.37 7.71
N SER A 99 17.74 -11.48 7.90
CA SER A 99 18.34 -12.84 7.84
C SER A 99 18.85 -13.20 6.45
N VAL A 100 18.31 -12.59 5.40
CA VAL A 100 18.79 -12.75 4.01
C VAL A 100 19.66 -11.58 3.54
N ASN A 101 20.21 -10.81 4.48
CA ASN A 101 21.13 -9.70 4.22
C ASN A 101 20.57 -8.57 3.33
N LEU A 102 19.26 -8.45 3.24
CA LEU A 102 18.61 -7.36 2.52
C LEU A 102 18.42 -6.14 3.43
N LYS A 103 18.46 -4.94 2.82
CA LYS A 103 18.32 -3.66 3.51
C LYS A 103 17.29 -2.80 2.81
N LEU A 104 16.55 -2.01 3.58
CA LEU A 104 15.76 -0.90 3.08
C LEU A 104 16.70 0.28 2.82
N GLU A 105 16.72 0.76 1.58
CA GLU A 105 17.45 1.93 1.14
C GLU A 105 16.50 3.08 0.84
N GLY A 106 16.89 4.31 1.15
CA GLY A 106 16.07 5.50 0.95
C GLY A 106 16.18 6.48 2.10
N GLU A 107 15.33 7.49 2.08
CA GLU A 107 15.40 8.63 2.98
C GLU A 107 14.26 8.61 4.01
N SER A 108 14.51 9.21 5.17
CA SER A 108 13.46 9.66 6.08
C SER A 108 13.02 11.05 5.62
N ALA A 109 11.73 11.27 5.47
CA ALA A 109 11.22 12.59 5.12
C ALA A 109 11.31 13.60 6.27
N ASN A 110 11.82 13.18 7.44
CA ASN A 110 11.87 13.96 8.68
C ASN A 110 10.55 14.68 9.00
N GLN A 111 9.46 14.05 8.63
CA GLN A 111 8.10 14.55 8.79
C GLN A 111 7.27 13.54 9.56
N ALA A 112 6.60 14.01 10.60
CA ALA A 112 5.70 13.21 11.39
C ALA A 112 4.24 13.50 11.02
N TRP A 113 3.43 12.47 11.10
CA TRP A 113 1.98 12.55 10.89
C TRP A 113 1.25 11.89 12.04
N GLY A 114 0.34 12.66 12.64
CA GLY A 114 -0.65 12.12 13.55
C GLY A 114 -1.81 11.53 12.78
N VAL A 115 -2.26 10.37 13.18
CA VAL A 115 -3.42 9.70 12.58
C VAL A 115 -4.36 9.29 13.68
N MET A 116 -5.66 9.59 13.55
CA MET A 116 -6.66 9.15 14.50
C MET A 116 -7.98 8.80 13.81
N ASP A 117 -8.62 7.74 14.30
CA ASP A 117 -9.99 7.36 13.98
C ASP A 117 -10.90 7.88 15.09
N VAL A 118 -11.83 8.76 14.75
CA VAL A 118 -12.61 9.49 15.74
C VAL A 118 -14.11 9.49 15.45
N LEU A 119 -14.89 9.51 16.52
CA LEU A 119 -16.26 9.98 16.52
C LEU A 119 -16.26 11.43 16.99
N ALA A 120 -16.71 12.34 16.13
CA ALA A 120 -16.75 13.76 16.48
C ALA A 120 -18.03 14.43 16.01
N VAL A 121 -18.43 15.46 16.75
CA VAL A 121 -19.46 16.42 16.33
C VAL A 121 -18.77 17.63 15.74
N THR A 122 -19.10 17.94 14.50
CA THR A 122 -18.46 19.04 13.78
C THR A 122 -19.45 19.76 12.87
N SER A 123 -19.30 21.08 12.74
CA SER A 123 -20.01 21.88 11.77
C SER A 123 -19.31 21.94 10.41
N PHE A 124 -18.18 21.25 10.24
CA PHE A 124 -17.46 21.19 8.95
C PHE A 124 -18.29 20.42 7.92
N PRO A 125 -18.74 21.07 6.81
CA PRO A 125 -19.76 20.51 5.93
C PRO A 125 -19.30 19.29 5.15
N ASP A 126 -17.99 19.18 4.86
CA ASP A 126 -17.43 18.14 4.00
C ASP A 126 -16.84 16.95 4.77
N VAL A 127 -17.17 16.79 6.06
CA VAL A 127 -16.64 15.71 6.92
C VAL A 127 -16.91 14.30 6.39
N ARG A 128 -17.90 14.13 5.49
CA ARG A 128 -18.28 12.85 4.88
C ARG A 128 -17.64 12.60 3.50
N TYR A 129 -16.71 13.46 3.10
CA TYR A 129 -15.92 13.28 1.89
C TYR A 129 -14.46 13.01 2.24
N LYS A 130 -13.72 12.45 1.29
CA LYS A 130 -12.26 12.48 1.34
C LYS A 130 -11.84 13.92 1.05
N VAL A 131 -11.29 14.60 2.04
CA VAL A 131 -11.00 16.04 1.98
C VAL A 131 -9.57 16.31 2.40
N VAL A 132 -8.88 17.11 1.59
CA VAL A 132 -7.60 17.72 1.96
C VAL A 132 -7.88 19.15 2.40
N VAL A 133 -7.54 19.48 3.63
CA VAL A 133 -7.55 20.85 4.18
C VAL A 133 -6.11 21.34 4.24
N ARG A 134 -5.84 22.46 3.59
CA ARG A 134 -4.52 23.10 3.58
C ARG A 134 -4.57 24.38 4.36
N SER A 135 -3.79 24.47 5.42
CA SER A 135 -3.67 25.68 6.24
C SER A 135 -2.32 26.36 6.00
N ALA A 136 -2.33 27.67 5.96
CA ALA A 136 -1.11 28.46 5.84
C ALA A 136 -0.26 28.42 7.13
N SER A 137 -0.89 28.31 8.31
CA SER A 137 -0.25 28.43 9.63
C SER A 137 -0.26 27.16 10.46
N GLU A 138 -1.33 26.33 10.36
CA GLU A 138 -1.61 25.24 11.31
C GLU A 138 -1.26 23.86 10.78
N GLY A 139 -0.66 23.75 9.58
CA GLY A 139 -0.39 22.48 8.92
C GLY A 139 -1.56 21.99 8.06
N ASN A 140 -1.41 20.78 7.51
CA ASN A 140 -2.39 20.20 6.61
C ASN A 140 -3.14 19.05 7.29
N ALA A 141 -4.40 18.84 6.87
CA ALA A 141 -5.20 17.73 7.32
C ALA A 141 -5.81 16.97 6.14
N LEU A 142 -5.93 15.65 6.28
CA LEU A 142 -6.68 14.80 5.37
C LEU A 142 -7.78 14.08 6.15
N ILE A 143 -9.03 14.24 5.71
CA ILE A 143 -10.18 13.48 6.21
C ILE A 143 -10.43 12.31 5.28
N ILE A 144 -10.65 11.14 5.85
CA ILE A 144 -11.14 9.95 5.14
C ILE A 144 -12.33 9.41 5.90
N PRO A 145 -13.54 9.42 5.32
CA PRO A 145 -14.70 8.78 5.93
C PRO A 145 -14.44 7.29 6.18
N ARG A 146 -15.00 6.79 7.27
CA ARG A 146 -14.89 5.38 7.65
C ARG A 146 -16.28 4.76 7.70
N GLU A 147 -16.32 3.49 8.03
CA GLU A 147 -17.53 2.68 8.13
C GLU A 147 -18.53 3.24 9.15
N GLY A 148 -19.80 2.85 9.02
CA GLY A 148 -20.86 3.19 9.96
C GLY A 148 -21.41 4.60 9.80
N GLY A 149 -20.89 5.41 8.89
CA GLY A 149 -21.39 6.75 8.58
C GLY A 149 -21.02 7.84 9.59
N TYR A 150 -20.44 7.49 10.73
CA TYR A 150 -20.09 8.45 11.80
C TYR A 150 -18.58 8.51 12.04
N LEU A 151 -17.89 7.39 11.96
CA LEU A 151 -16.44 7.31 12.11
C LEU A 151 -15.74 7.95 10.92
N PHE A 152 -14.66 8.68 11.15
CA PHE A 152 -13.76 9.14 10.12
C PHE A 152 -12.32 9.18 10.61
N ARG A 153 -11.40 9.06 9.69
CA ARG A 153 -9.96 9.12 9.94
C ARG A 153 -9.44 10.49 9.61
N LEU A 154 -8.64 11.01 10.52
CA LEU A 154 -7.85 12.22 10.33
C LEU A 154 -6.38 11.87 10.20
N TYR A 155 -5.73 12.44 9.21
CA TYR A 155 -4.29 12.57 9.12
C TYR A 155 -3.94 14.03 9.34
N LEU A 156 -3.07 14.30 10.29
CA LEU A 156 -2.66 15.64 10.66
C LEU A 156 -1.16 15.76 10.46
N GLU A 157 -0.74 16.75 9.69
CA GLU A 157 0.67 17.08 9.55
C GLU A 157 1.17 17.69 10.86
N LEU A 158 2.18 17.05 11.42
CA LEU A 158 2.88 17.56 12.60
C LEU A 158 4.12 18.35 12.14
N ASP A 159 4.75 19.04 13.09
CA ASP A 159 5.97 19.80 12.81
C ASP A 159 7.06 18.91 12.23
N GLN A 160 7.92 19.53 11.41
CA GLN A 160 9.10 18.86 10.89
C GLN A 160 10.03 18.43 12.03
N LEU A 161 10.57 17.24 11.91
CA LEU A 161 11.56 16.73 12.83
C LEU A 161 12.96 17.23 12.41
N ALA A 162 13.80 17.55 13.38
CA ALA A 162 15.21 17.77 13.10
C ALA A 162 15.85 16.47 12.55
N PRO A 163 16.95 16.55 11.77
CA PRO A 163 17.58 15.36 11.16
C PRO A 163 17.88 14.23 12.13
N ASP A 164 18.24 14.56 13.37
CA ASP A 164 18.57 13.58 14.43
C ASP A 164 17.41 13.34 15.40
N GLU A 165 16.25 13.95 15.17
CA GLU A 165 15.10 13.84 16.03
C GLU A 165 14.23 12.66 15.59
N ARG A 166 13.76 11.87 16.57
CA ARG A 166 12.81 10.79 16.36
C ARG A 166 11.49 11.11 17.03
N ILE A 167 10.40 10.82 16.32
CA ILE A 167 9.06 11.03 16.88
C ILE A 167 8.83 10.22 18.16
N ALA A 168 9.49 9.07 18.28
CA ALA A 168 9.43 8.25 19.49
C ALA A 168 9.96 8.97 20.75
N ASN A 169 10.76 10.02 20.57
CA ASN A 169 11.29 10.84 21.67
C ASN A 169 10.36 12.00 22.02
N LYS A 170 9.38 12.33 21.16
CA LYS A 170 8.33 13.30 21.44
C LYS A 170 7.16 12.56 22.08
N GLN A 171 6.79 12.96 23.28
CA GLN A 171 5.60 12.44 23.96
C GLN A 171 4.34 13.10 23.37
N VAL A 172 3.98 12.70 22.15
CA VAL A 172 2.75 13.17 21.49
C VAL A 172 1.59 12.35 22.00
N GLU A 173 0.56 13.01 22.47
CA GLU A 173 -0.66 12.39 22.96
C GLU A 173 -1.85 12.61 22.01
N ALA A 174 -2.92 11.85 22.17
CA ALA A 174 -4.15 12.03 21.39
C ALA A 174 -4.76 13.43 21.55
N SER A 175 -4.62 14.03 22.75
CA SER A 175 -5.03 15.41 23.07
C SER A 175 -4.34 16.44 22.16
N ASP A 176 -3.06 16.24 21.83
CA ASP A 176 -2.31 17.16 20.97
C ASP A 176 -2.83 17.12 19.53
N LEU A 177 -3.17 15.90 19.06
CA LEU A 177 -3.78 15.71 17.75
C LEU A 177 -5.17 16.34 17.67
N ILE A 178 -5.98 16.21 18.72
CA ILE A 178 -7.30 16.84 18.81
C ILE A 178 -7.15 18.36 18.77
N ALA A 179 -6.24 18.93 19.55
CA ALA A 179 -5.98 20.36 19.57
C ALA A 179 -5.49 20.87 18.18
N ALA A 180 -4.63 20.14 17.51
CA ALA A 180 -4.19 20.46 16.14
C ALA A 180 -5.37 20.43 15.17
N ALA A 181 -6.22 19.42 15.22
CA ALA A 181 -7.43 19.35 14.39
C ALA A 181 -8.34 20.55 14.63
N GLN A 182 -8.61 20.93 15.88
CA GLN A 182 -9.43 22.09 16.22
C GLN A 182 -8.90 23.39 15.65
N ARG A 183 -7.58 23.60 15.65
CA ARG A 183 -6.97 24.77 15.03
C ARG A 183 -7.10 24.77 13.50
N ILE A 184 -6.81 23.63 12.86
CA ILE A 184 -6.88 23.50 11.39
C ILE A 184 -8.30 23.73 10.87
N PHE A 185 -9.32 23.18 11.57
CA PHE A 185 -10.72 23.28 11.15
C PHE A 185 -11.40 24.59 11.57
N SER A 186 -10.75 25.44 12.37
CA SER A 186 -11.32 26.75 12.72
C SER A 186 -11.71 27.56 11.44
N PRO A 187 -12.91 28.18 11.40
CA PRO A 187 -13.84 28.47 12.48
C PRO A 187 -14.90 27.39 12.75
N TYR A 188 -14.85 26.25 12.07
CA TYR A 188 -15.80 25.17 12.31
C TYR A 188 -15.54 24.51 13.67
N THR A 189 -16.63 24.11 14.34
CA THR A 189 -16.52 23.34 15.57
C THR A 189 -15.96 21.95 15.27
N PHE A 190 -15.14 21.44 16.16
CA PHE A 190 -14.58 20.10 16.08
C PHE A 190 -14.49 19.50 17.48
N ASP A 191 -15.52 18.77 17.87
CA ASP A 191 -15.69 18.20 19.21
C ASP A 191 -15.58 16.68 19.15
N VAL A 192 -14.40 16.16 19.49
CA VAL A 192 -14.11 14.72 19.51
C VAL A 192 -14.77 14.09 20.73
N LYS A 193 -15.69 13.17 20.49
CA LYS A 193 -16.40 12.42 21.54
C LYS A 193 -15.70 11.14 21.93
N GLU A 194 -15.05 10.49 20.95
CA GLU A 194 -14.31 9.25 21.16
C GLU A 194 -13.15 9.14 20.19
N VAL A 195 -12.02 8.66 20.67
CA VAL A 195 -10.87 8.26 19.85
C VAL A 195 -10.84 6.73 19.83
N ALA A 196 -11.30 6.14 18.74
CA ALA A 196 -11.32 4.68 18.60
C ALA A 196 -9.91 4.11 18.41
N TRP A 197 -9.03 4.88 17.78
CA TRP A 197 -7.65 4.52 17.56
C TRP A 197 -6.81 5.75 17.16
N TRP A 198 -5.56 5.77 17.53
CA TRP A 198 -4.61 6.79 17.09
C TRP A 198 -3.17 6.27 17.03
N SER A 199 -2.34 6.94 16.25
CA SER A 199 -0.90 6.68 16.17
C SER A 199 -0.18 7.87 15.59
N VAL A 200 1.14 7.91 15.75
CA VAL A 200 2.02 8.87 15.08
C VAL A 200 3.05 8.12 14.25
N TYR A 201 3.21 8.53 13.00
CA TYR A 201 4.12 7.92 12.06
C TYR A 201 5.22 8.88 11.64
N GLU A 202 6.44 8.38 11.67
CA GLU A 202 7.57 9.00 10.99
C GLU A 202 7.62 8.47 9.56
N ILE A 203 7.56 9.36 8.58
CA ILE A 203 7.56 8.97 7.16
C ILE A 203 8.96 8.55 6.74
N GLY A 204 9.07 7.35 6.20
CA GLY A 204 10.25 6.85 5.53
C GLY A 204 9.90 6.28 4.15
N GLN A 205 10.54 6.82 3.12
CA GLN A 205 10.39 6.34 1.74
C GLN A 205 11.59 5.47 1.43
N ARG A 206 11.42 4.16 1.60
CA ARG A 206 12.51 3.18 1.51
C ARG A 206 12.10 1.98 0.70
N LEU A 207 13.05 1.41 -0.04
CA LEU A 207 12.87 0.27 -0.92
C LEU A 207 14.01 -0.73 -0.76
N CYS A 208 13.70 -2.02 -0.77
CA CYS A 208 14.70 -3.06 -0.97
C CYS A 208 15.07 -3.17 -2.45
N ARG A 209 16.32 -3.50 -2.72
CA ARG A 209 16.79 -3.77 -4.08
C ARG A 209 16.19 -5.05 -4.65
N LYS A 210 15.94 -6.04 -3.80
CA LYS A 210 15.31 -7.32 -4.15
C LYS A 210 14.26 -7.72 -3.13
N PHE A 211 13.32 -8.53 -3.55
CA PHE A 211 12.25 -9.06 -2.68
C PHE A 211 12.39 -10.56 -2.45
N ASP A 212 13.55 -11.13 -2.82
CA ASP A 212 13.93 -12.52 -2.58
C ASP A 212 15.41 -12.64 -2.14
N ASP A 213 15.81 -13.84 -1.73
CA ASP A 213 17.13 -14.13 -1.17
C ASP A 213 18.22 -14.35 -2.23
N VAL A 214 17.92 -14.24 -3.54
CA VAL A 214 18.89 -14.54 -4.60
C VAL A 214 19.56 -13.28 -5.12
N PRO A 215 20.90 -13.13 -4.99
CA PRO A 215 21.63 -12.04 -5.61
C PRO A 215 21.49 -12.02 -7.15
N GLU A 216 21.69 -10.86 -7.78
CA GLU A 216 21.53 -10.73 -9.23
C GLU A 216 22.43 -11.65 -10.05
N ASP A 217 23.64 -11.88 -9.61
CA ASP A 217 24.64 -12.74 -10.24
C ASP A 217 24.34 -14.25 -10.11
N GLU A 218 23.44 -14.62 -9.18
CA GLU A 218 23.04 -16.01 -8.95
C GLU A 218 21.67 -16.38 -9.58
N VAL A 219 20.93 -15.44 -10.17
CA VAL A 219 19.58 -15.65 -10.73
C VAL A 219 19.54 -16.78 -11.78
N ALA A 220 20.62 -16.97 -12.53
CA ALA A 220 20.72 -18.03 -13.53
C ALA A 220 20.94 -19.43 -12.93
N THR A 221 21.46 -19.52 -11.71
CA THR A 221 21.97 -20.77 -11.11
C THR A 221 21.11 -21.32 -9.98
N ARG A 222 20.36 -20.47 -9.28
CA ARG A 222 19.60 -20.88 -8.11
C ARG A 222 18.21 -20.23 -8.09
N ALA A 223 17.21 -20.96 -7.61
CA ALA A 223 15.85 -20.43 -7.43
C ALA A 223 15.68 -19.85 -6.01
N PRO A 224 14.84 -18.81 -5.83
CA PRO A 224 14.62 -18.22 -4.51
C PRO A 224 13.88 -19.17 -3.56
N ARG A 225 14.23 -19.08 -2.29
CA ARG A 225 13.62 -19.82 -1.19
C ARG A 225 12.96 -18.94 -0.15
N VAL A 226 13.43 -17.71 -0.02
CA VAL A 226 12.93 -16.74 0.96
C VAL A 226 12.48 -15.49 0.23
N PHE A 227 11.29 -15.04 0.57
CA PHE A 227 10.68 -13.84 -0.01
C PHE A 227 10.30 -12.87 1.09
N ILE A 228 10.21 -11.61 0.74
CA ILE A 228 9.65 -10.56 1.60
C ILE A 228 8.50 -9.87 0.86
N CYS A 229 7.46 -9.43 1.59
CA CYS A 229 6.26 -8.80 1.04
C CYS A 229 5.86 -7.55 1.84
N GLY A 230 5.25 -6.60 1.15
CA GLY A 230 4.69 -5.39 1.75
C GLY A 230 5.73 -4.53 2.46
N ASP A 231 5.44 -4.04 3.65
CA ASP A 231 6.35 -3.17 4.42
C ASP A 231 7.71 -3.80 4.73
N ALA A 232 7.84 -5.12 4.60
CA ALA A 232 9.15 -5.78 4.67
C ALA A 232 10.03 -5.43 3.45
N CYS A 233 9.44 -5.06 2.32
CA CYS A 233 10.11 -4.71 1.06
C CYS A 233 10.24 -3.20 0.85
N HIS A 234 9.18 -2.46 1.16
CA HIS A 234 9.05 -1.04 0.85
C HIS A 234 8.21 -0.31 1.89
N THR A 235 8.62 0.89 2.22
CA THR A 235 7.87 1.81 3.09
C THR A 235 7.67 3.14 2.37
N HIS A 236 6.52 3.77 2.59
CA HIS A 236 6.15 5.04 1.99
C HIS A 236 5.19 5.80 2.90
N SER A 237 4.81 7.03 2.51
CA SER A 237 3.90 7.82 3.32
C SER A 237 2.44 7.29 3.25
N PRO A 238 1.63 7.55 4.26
CA PRO A 238 0.22 7.18 4.24
C PRO A 238 -0.65 8.09 3.36
N LYS A 239 -0.08 9.17 2.81
CA LYS A 239 -0.80 10.27 2.13
C LYS A 239 -1.58 9.82 0.91
N ALA A 240 -1.02 8.90 0.12
CA ALA A 240 -1.67 8.38 -1.07
C ALA A 240 -2.71 7.28 -0.77
N GLY A 241 -2.69 6.71 0.44
CA GLY A 241 -3.57 5.60 0.83
C GLY A 241 -3.33 4.30 0.06
N GLN A 242 -2.16 4.10 -0.53
CA GLN A 242 -1.86 2.99 -1.45
C GLN A 242 -1.10 1.83 -0.83
N GLY A 243 -0.58 1.97 0.41
CA GLY A 243 0.27 0.96 1.03
C GLY A 243 -0.33 -0.43 1.08
N MET A 244 -1.51 -0.56 1.66
CA MET A 244 -2.20 -1.84 1.73
C MET A 244 -2.46 -2.42 0.31
N ASN A 245 -2.82 -1.58 -0.65
CA ASN A 245 -3.14 -2.03 -2.01
C ASN A 245 -1.91 -2.64 -2.70
N VAL A 246 -0.76 -1.99 -2.60
CA VAL A 246 0.49 -2.50 -3.18
C VAL A 246 0.97 -3.75 -2.44
N SER A 247 0.89 -3.77 -1.11
CA SER A 247 1.22 -4.95 -0.29
C SER A 247 0.33 -6.16 -0.60
N MET A 248 -0.98 -5.97 -0.81
CA MET A 248 -1.88 -7.02 -1.28
C MET A 248 -1.52 -7.48 -2.69
N GLY A 249 -1.10 -6.55 -3.56
CA GLY A 249 -0.59 -6.87 -4.89
C GLY A 249 0.67 -7.74 -4.85
N ASP A 250 1.59 -7.48 -3.90
CA ASP A 250 2.77 -8.35 -3.69
C ASP A 250 2.35 -9.76 -3.29
N ALA A 251 1.48 -9.86 -2.27
CA ALA A 251 1.01 -11.14 -1.77
C ALA A 251 0.24 -11.94 -2.85
N PHE A 252 -0.58 -11.25 -3.66
CA PHE A 252 -1.29 -11.89 -4.78
C PHE A 252 -0.32 -12.39 -5.85
N ASN A 253 0.65 -11.55 -6.27
CA ASN A 253 1.65 -11.89 -7.28
C ASN A 253 2.50 -13.09 -6.86
N LEU A 254 3.02 -13.09 -5.63
CA LEU A 254 3.80 -14.21 -5.11
C LEU A 254 2.94 -15.44 -4.88
N GLY A 255 1.71 -15.28 -4.39
CA GLY A 255 0.84 -16.38 -3.99
C GLY A 255 0.51 -17.33 -5.14
N TRP A 256 0.10 -16.81 -6.30
CA TRP A 256 -0.20 -17.68 -7.46
C TRP A 256 1.05 -18.35 -8.02
N LYS A 257 2.21 -17.67 -8.01
CA LYS A 257 3.50 -18.22 -8.47
C LYS A 257 3.96 -19.37 -7.57
N LEU A 258 3.89 -19.18 -6.25
CA LEU A 258 4.17 -20.25 -5.29
C LEU A 258 3.22 -21.43 -5.47
N ALA A 259 1.92 -21.16 -5.65
CA ALA A 259 0.94 -22.21 -5.89
C ALA A 259 1.23 -23.00 -7.18
N ALA A 260 1.63 -22.32 -8.26
CA ALA A 260 1.99 -22.97 -9.53
C ALA A 260 3.23 -23.86 -9.37
N VAL A 261 4.26 -23.38 -8.68
CA VAL A 261 5.50 -24.15 -8.44
C VAL A 261 5.27 -25.30 -7.48
N LEU A 262 4.57 -25.08 -6.37
CA LEU A 262 4.29 -26.12 -5.38
C LEU A 262 3.39 -27.25 -5.90
N SER A 263 2.52 -26.95 -6.88
CA SER A 263 1.68 -27.95 -7.57
C SER A 263 2.37 -28.58 -8.78
N GLY A 264 3.62 -28.26 -9.08
CA GLY A 264 4.37 -28.79 -10.22
C GLY A 264 3.91 -28.30 -11.59
N ARG A 265 3.09 -27.22 -11.65
CA ARG A 265 2.62 -26.60 -12.90
C ARG A 265 3.63 -25.61 -13.49
N ALA A 266 4.59 -25.16 -12.72
CA ALA A 266 5.65 -24.27 -13.15
C ALA A 266 6.98 -24.63 -12.48
N GLU A 267 8.08 -24.28 -13.15
CA GLU A 267 9.41 -24.47 -12.60
C GLU A 267 9.75 -23.39 -11.57
N PRO A 268 10.62 -23.68 -10.59
CA PRO A 268 10.99 -22.75 -9.53
C PRO A 268 11.56 -21.41 -10.04
N ARG A 269 12.16 -21.36 -11.22
CA ARG A 269 12.63 -20.09 -11.84
C ARG A 269 11.54 -19.06 -12.09
N LEU A 270 10.26 -19.47 -12.15
CA LEU A 270 9.12 -18.55 -12.21
C LEU A 270 9.16 -17.56 -11.05
N LEU A 271 9.64 -17.97 -9.88
CA LEU A 271 9.61 -17.17 -8.66
C LEU A 271 10.50 -15.91 -8.72
N HIS A 272 11.53 -15.90 -9.60
CA HIS A 272 12.34 -14.68 -9.82
C HIS A 272 11.52 -13.52 -10.37
N THR A 273 10.46 -13.80 -11.13
CA THR A 273 9.59 -12.75 -11.68
C THR A 273 8.85 -11.96 -10.61
N TYR A 274 8.68 -12.52 -9.39
CA TYR A 274 8.09 -11.80 -8.27
C TYR A 274 8.89 -10.54 -7.92
N SER A 275 10.17 -10.72 -7.63
CA SER A 275 11.05 -9.60 -7.27
C SER A 275 11.13 -8.56 -8.38
N ALA A 276 11.33 -8.99 -9.62
CA ALA A 276 11.46 -8.09 -10.78
C ALA A 276 10.17 -7.26 -11.04
N GLU A 277 9.00 -7.90 -10.97
CA GLU A 277 7.72 -7.24 -11.21
C GLU A 277 7.33 -6.30 -10.07
N ARG A 278 7.46 -6.75 -8.82
CA ARG A 278 6.93 -6.01 -7.67
C ARG A 278 7.85 -4.91 -7.18
N GLN A 279 9.17 -5.09 -7.30
CA GLN A 279 10.13 -4.06 -6.97
C GLN A 279 9.96 -2.82 -7.85
N ALA A 280 9.72 -3.00 -9.17
CA ALA A 280 9.45 -1.89 -10.08
C ALA A 280 8.19 -1.11 -9.67
N ILE A 281 7.08 -1.82 -9.37
CA ILE A 281 5.83 -1.19 -8.92
C ILE A 281 6.00 -0.45 -7.58
N ALA A 282 6.79 -0.99 -6.66
CA ALA A 282 7.09 -0.32 -5.40
C ALA A 282 7.97 0.93 -5.59
N ALA A 283 8.91 0.89 -6.55
CA ALA A 283 9.69 2.06 -6.94
C ALA A 283 8.80 3.18 -7.50
N ASP A 284 7.89 2.84 -8.42
CA ASP A 284 6.89 3.78 -8.98
C ASP A 284 6.01 4.39 -7.88
N LEU A 285 5.58 3.56 -6.91
CA LEU A 285 4.80 4.04 -5.77
C LEU A 285 5.59 5.06 -4.93
N ILE A 286 6.86 4.77 -4.63
CA ILE A 286 7.71 5.64 -3.82
C ILE A 286 7.97 6.96 -4.55
N GLU A 287 8.21 6.92 -5.85
CA GLU A 287 8.39 8.12 -6.67
C GLU A 287 7.09 8.96 -6.72
N PHE A 288 5.96 8.31 -6.96
CA PHE A 288 4.65 8.95 -6.89
C PHE A 288 4.40 9.59 -5.51
N ASP A 289 4.64 8.83 -4.42
CA ASP A 289 4.44 9.30 -3.05
C ASP A 289 5.37 10.49 -2.72
N ARG A 290 6.61 10.49 -3.20
CA ARG A 290 7.57 11.59 -3.02
C ARG A 290 7.06 12.88 -3.66
N HIS A 291 6.60 12.82 -4.90
CA HIS A 291 6.03 13.96 -5.61
C HIS A 291 4.73 14.43 -4.96
N TRP A 292 3.87 13.48 -4.58
CA TRP A 292 2.61 13.76 -3.88
C TRP A 292 2.84 14.42 -2.54
N ALA A 293 3.75 13.87 -1.72
CA ALA A 293 4.09 14.41 -0.41
C ALA A 293 4.62 15.85 -0.49
N LYS A 294 5.48 16.13 -1.46
CA LYS A 294 6.00 17.49 -1.69
C LYS A 294 4.88 18.46 -2.01
N ARG A 295 4.01 18.14 -2.98
CA ARG A 295 2.88 19.00 -3.37
C ARG A 295 1.85 19.17 -2.26
N PHE A 296 1.64 18.14 -1.46
CA PHE A 296 0.73 18.17 -0.32
C PHE A 296 1.24 19.12 0.78
N SER A 297 2.54 19.14 1.04
CA SER A 297 3.16 19.95 2.09
C SER A 297 3.48 21.40 1.65
N GLU A 298 3.25 21.76 0.40
CA GLU A 298 3.35 23.16 -0.05
C GLU A 298 2.25 23.99 0.60
N ARG A 299 2.65 24.96 1.45
CA ARG A 299 1.70 25.84 2.14
C ARG A 299 1.14 26.89 1.18
N PRO A 300 -0.16 27.23 1.23
CA PRO A 300 -0.70 28.39 0.53
C PRO A 300 0.05 29.67 0.95
N LYS A 301 0.32 30.57 0.02
CA LYS A 301 0.94 31.87 0.35
C LYS A 301 -0.06 32.75 1.08
N THR A 302 0.40 33.44 2.10
CA THR A 302 -0.42 34.10 3.14
C THR A 302 -1.01 35.40 2.73
N ASP A 303 -1.07 36.00 1.69
CA ASP A 303 -1.74 37.31 1.49
C ASP A 303 -2.29 37.48 0.06
N SER A 304 -3.59 37.38 0.01
CA SER A 304 -4.51 37.49 -1.13
C SER A 304 -4.73 36.14 -1.89
N ALA A 305 -5.98 35.83 -2.13
CA ALA A 305 -6.38 34.86 -3.15
C ALA A 305 -5.82 35.32 -4.50
N SER A 306 -4.55 35.00 -4.75
CA SER A 306 -3.87 35.35 -5.99
C SER A 306 -4.14 34.26 -7.01
N ASP A 307 -4.12 34.62 -8.30
CA ASP A 307 -4.18 33.67 -9.42
C ASP A 307 -3.21 32.48 -9.24
N GLY A 308 -2.12 32.66 -8.49
CA GLY A 308 -1.15 31.64 -8.16
C GLY A 308 -1.68 30.51 -7.26
N ASP A 309 -2.57 30.80 -6.30
CA ASP A 309 -3.16 29.77 -5.43
C ASP A 309 -4.22 28.94 -6.16
N ALA A 310 -4.98 29.58 -7.05
CA ALA A 310 -5.92 28.89 -7.92
C ALA A 310 -5.19 28.00 -8.93
N MET A 311 -4.05 28.45 -9.48
CA MET A 311 -3.19 27.62 -10.34
C MET A 311 -2.59 26.43 -9.59
N ALA A 312 -2.12 26.62 -8.36
CA ALA A 312 -1.57 25.53 -7.54
C ALA A 312 -2.65 24.49 -7.18
N ALA A 313 -3.88 24.93 -6.89
CA ALA A 313 -5.01 24.02 -6.65
C ALA A 313 -5.39 23.24 -7.93
N ALA A 314 -5.44 23.91 -9.08
CA ALA A 314 -5.74 23.26 -10.37
C ALA A 314 -4.63 22.28 -10.79
N GLU A 315 -3.37 22.62 -10.53
CA GLU A 315 -2.24 21.74 -10.79
C GLU A 315 -2.27 20.49 -9.88
N PHE A 316 -2.60 20.66 -8.60
CA PHE A 316 -2.80 19.57 -7.67
C PHE A 316 -3.95 18.62 -8.13
N GLN A 317 -5.07 19.19 -8.54
CA GLN A 317 -6.20 18.41 -9.09
C GLN A 317 -5.81 17.66 -10.36
N ARG A 318 -5.09 18.31 -11.27
CA ARG A 318 -4.59 17.68 -12.50
C ARG A 318 -3.66 16.51 -12.20
N TYR A 319 -2.72 16.68 -11.29
CA TYR A 319 -1.82 15.63 -10.84
C TYR A 319 -2.59 14.44 -10.25
N PHE A 320 -3.58 14.70 -9.39
CA PHE A 320 -4.43 13.66 -8.81
C PHE A 320 -5.17 12.87 -9.89
N THR A 321 -5.80 13.57 -10.85
CA THR A 321 -6.56 12.93 -11.94
C THR A 321 -5.64 12.10 -12.85
N GLN A 322 -4.45 12.60 -13.18
CA GLN A 322 -3.47 11.88 -13.99
C GLN A 322 -3.03 10.55 -13.35
N HIS A 323 -2.99 10.50 -12.02
CA HIS A 323 -2.59 9.30 -11.28
C HIS A 323 -3.79 8.44 -10.82
N GLY A 324 -5.01 8.78 -11.21
CA GLY A 324 -6.21 8.02 -10.87
C GLY A 324 -6.16 6.55 -11.29
N ARG A 325 -5.57 6.26 -12.44
CA ARG A 325 -5.36 4.87 -12.92
C ARG A 325 -4.38 4.09 -12.03
N PHE A 326 -3.33 4.73 -11.55
CA PHE A 326 -2.39 4.11 -10.62
C PHE A 326 -3.06 3.80 -9.28
N THR A 327 -3.78 4.76 -8.72
CA THR A 327 -4.50 4.58 -7.45
C THR A 327 -5.65 3.58 -7.55
N ALA A 328 -6.23 3.40 -8.74
CA ALA A 328 -7.21 2.35 -9.02
C ALA A 328 -6.58 0.96 -9.26
N GLY A 329 -5.24 0.84 -9.25
CA GLY A 329 -4.53 -0.41 -9.54
C GLY A 329 -4.66 -0.87 -10.99
N THR A 330 -4.93 0.05 -11.92
CA THR A 330 -5.11 -0.25 -13.36
C THR A 330 -3.95 0.22 -14.23
N ALA A 331 -2.99 0.94 -13.68
CA ALA A 331 -1.82 1.44 -14.39
C ALA A 331 -0.57 0.54 -14.26
N PHE A 332 -0.64 -0.55 -13.51
CA PHE A 332 0.51 -1.43 -13.35
C PHE A 332 0.87 -2.11 -14.65
N ARG A 333 2.13 -2.00 -15.03
CA ARG A 333 2.69 -2.65 -16.20
C ARG A 333 3.95 -3.39 -15.81
N TYR A 334 3.99 -4.68 -16.13
CA TYR A 334 5.16 -5.51 -15.94
C TYR A 334 5.99 -5.55 -17.21
N ALA A 335 7.30 -5.47 -17.07
CA ALA A 335 8.24 -5.58 -18.17
C ALA A 335 8.27 -7.01 -18.75
N HIS A 336 8.87 -7.15 -19.93
CA HIS A 336 9.11 -8.46 -20.53
C HIS A 336 9.81 -9.41 -19.54
N SER A 337 9.30 -10.65 -19.47
CA SER A 337 9.78 -11.70 -18.57
C SER A 337 9.37 -13.08 -19.08
N SER A 338 9.61 -14.13 -18.31
CA SER A 338 9.11 -15.49 -18.64
C SER A 338 7.58 -15.60 -18.69
N VAL A 339 6.83 -14.62 -18.15
CA VAL A 339 5.35 -14.60 -18.11
C VAL A 339 4.75 -13.40 -18.84
N VAL A 340 5.57 -12.46 -19.27
CA VAL A 340 5.16 -11.32 -20.11
C VAL A 340 5.92 -11.35 -21.40
N GLY A 341 5.21 -11.56 -22.51
CA GLY A 341 5.80 -11.61 -23.85
C GLY A 341 6.45 -10.30 -24.29
N ASP A 342 7.05 -10.32 -25.51
CA ASP A 342 7.56 -9.11 -26.12
C ASP A 342 6.43 -8.23 -26.70
N ASP A 343 6.72 -6.97 -26.97
CA ASP A 343 5.76 -5.99 -27.48
C ASP A 343 5.81 -5.84 -29.03
N LYS A 344 6.44 -6.77 -29.71
CA LYS A 344 6.65 -6.74 -31.18
C LYS A 344 5.36 -6.44 -31.96
N TYR A 345 4.24 -6.96 -31.52
CA TYR A 345 2.92 -6.80 -32.12
C TYR A 345 1.99 -5.85 -31.40
N GLN A 346 2.48 -5.07 -30.45
CA GLN A 346 1.68 -4.14 -29.64
C GLN A 346 0.93 -3.12 -30.51
N HIS A 347 1.50 -2.70 -31.63
CA HIS A 347 0.88 -1.77 -32.58
C HIS A 347 -0.44 -2.30 -33.19
N LEU A 348 -0.67 -3.62 -33.16
CA LEU A 348 -1.91 -4.24 -33.62
C LEU A 348 -2.96 -4.35 -32.50
N ALA A 349 -2.59 -4.16 -31.24
CA ALA A 349 -3.43 -4.34 -30.06
C ALA A 349 -3.40 -3.09 -29.17
N THR A 350 -3.73 -1.93 -29.73
CA THR A 350 -3.63 -0.63 -29.03
C THR A 350 -4.56 -0.49 -27.85
N GLY A 351 -5.62 -1.30 -27.76
CA GLY A 351 -6.57 -1.30 -26.63
C GLY A 351 -6.10 -2.08 -25.39
N PHE A 352 -5.09 -2.94 -25.53
CA PHE A 352 -4.53 -3.76 -24.46
C PHE A 352 -3.01 -3.71 -24.51
N GLU A 353 -2.44 -2.93 -23.63
CA GLU A 353 -0.99 -2.82 -23.51
C GLU A 353 -0.42 -4.08 -22.83
N ILE A 354 0.60 -4.69 -23.45
CA ILE A 354 1.23 -5.90 -22.90
C ILE A 354 1.87 -5.61 -21.54
N GLY A 355 1.76 -6.56 -20.63
CA GLY A 355 2.22 -6.42 -19.25
C GLY A 355 1.23 -5.74 -18.32
N THR A 356 0.13 -5.17 -18.85
CA THR A 356 -0.94 -4.59 -18.03
C THR A 356 -2.00 -5.61 -17.65
N ARG A 357 -2.79 -5.28 -16.62
CA ARG A 357 -3.94 -6.06 -16.22
C ARG A 357 -4.98 -6.09 -17.36
N PHE A 358 -5.55 -7.28 -17.61
CA PHE A 358 -6.70 -7.40 -18.50
C PHE A 358 -7.89 -6.59 -17.97
N HIS A 359 -8.40 -5.67 -18.77
CA HIS A 359 -9.50 -4.78 -18.37
C HIS A 359 -10.84 -5.44 -18.67
N SER A 360 -11.76 -5.36 -17.72
CA SER A 360 -13.15 -5.62 -18.01
C SER A 360 -13.74 -4.38 -18.68
N ALA A 361 -14.18 -4.53 -19.91
CA ALA A 361 -14.81 -3.45 -20.68
C ALA A 361 -16.27 -3.80 -21.01
N PRO A 362 -17.19 -2.84 -21.07
CA PRO A 362 -18.53 -3.06 -21.58
C PRO A 362 -18.43 -3.38 -23.08
N VAL A 363 -18.99 -4.51 -23.47
CA VAL A 363 -19.01 -4.98 -24.87
C VAL A 363 -20.40 -5.51 -25.24
N VAL A 364 -20.70 -5.59 -26.52
CA VAL A 364 -21.91 -6.23 -27.01
C VAL A 364 -21.58 -7.61 -27.55
N ARG A 365 -22.23 -8.62 -27.00
CA ARG A 365 -22.10 -9.99 -27.45
C ARG A 365 -22.79 -10.18 -28.82
N LEU A 366 -22.04 -10.54 -29.84
CA LEU A 366 -22.55 -10.56 -31.24
C LEU A 366 -23.70 -11.56 -31.46
N CYS A 367 -23.69 -12.69 -30.78
CA CYS A 367 -24.69 -13.76 -31.02
C CYS A 367 -26.11 -13.41 -30.57
N ASP A 368 -26.30 -12.46 -29.65
CA ASP A 368 -27.62 -12.10 -29.10
C ASP A 368 -27.76 -10.61 -28.80
N ALA A 369 -26.82 -9.79 -29.24
CA ALA A 369 -26.78 -8.34 -29.05
C ALA A 369 -26.90 -7.87 -27.58
N LYS A 370 -26.57 -8.73 -26.60
CA LYS A 370 -26.63 -8.36 -25.19
C LYS A 370 -25.40 -7.58 -24.76
N PRO A 371 -25.57 -6.47 -24.03
CA PRO A 371 -24.48 -5.80 -23.36
C PRO A 371 -23.97 -6.72 -22.23
N VAL A 372 -22.66 -6.92 -22.18
CA VAL A 372 -21.98 -7.73 -21.15
C VAL A 372 -20.64 -7.09 -20.81
N HIS A 373 -20.08 -7.43 -19.67
CA HIS A 373 -18.70 -7.08 -19.35
C HIS A 373 -17.73 -8.17 -19.81
N LEU A 374 -16.69 -7.77 -20.50
CA LEU A 374 -15.71 -8.68 -21.10
C LEU A 374 -15.06 -9.59 -20.05
N GLY A 375 -14.72 -9.03 -18.87
CA GLY A 375 -14.13 -9.78 -17.76
C GLY A 375 -14.99 -10.92 -17.22
N HIS A 376 -16.31 -10.89 -17.45
CA HIS A 376 -17.19 -12.03 -17.09
C HIS A 376 -17.16 -13.16 -18.12
N LYS A 377 -16.58 -12.92 -19.28
CA LYS A 377 -16.54 -13.90 -20.41
C LYS A 377 -15.16 -14.46 -20.67
N VAL A 378 -14.14 -13.76 -20.23
CA VAL A 378 -12.74 -14.19 -20.37
C VAL A 378 -12.26 -14.63 -18.99
N LYS A 379 -11.91 -15.89 -18.84
CA LYS A 379 -11.27 -16.38 -17.63
C LYS A 379 -9.81 -15.95 -17.64
N ALA A 380 -9.38 -15.28 -16.57
CA ALA A 380 -8.01 -14.83 -16.39
C ALA A 380 -7.15 -15.82 -15.55
N ASP A 381 -7.75 -16.94 -15.17
CA ASP A 381 -7.14 -17.94 -14.30
C ASP A 381 -6.59 -19.17 -15.04
N GLY A 382 -6.58 -19.13 -16.36
CA GLY A 382 -6.02 -20.17 -17.24
C GLY A 382 -7.00 -21.32 -17.51
#